data_e3ec671f37e1ef496dee8679f64d4a5c
#
_entry.id   e3ec671f37e1ef496dee8679f64d4a5c
#
_cell.length_a   1.000
_cell.length_b   1.000
_cell.length_c   1.000
_cell.angle_alpha   90.00
_cell.angle_beta   90.00
_cell.angle_gamma   90.00
#
_symmetry.space_group_name_H-M   'P 1'
#
loop_
_entity.id
_entity.type
_entity.pdbx_description
1 polymer ?
#
loop_
_entity_poly.entity_id
_entity_poly.type
_entity_poly.pdbx_seq_one_letter_code
_entity_poly.pdbx_strand_id
1 'polypeptide(L)'
;MHEVFEIRPRGNRPGFVVKAREIDYQHRTVRIVTADVDYVFLGAGSFHTTRLLVEARAKGHLPKLSGKIGDGFGANGDFLTARTGLTDDYGPVQGGPGYGRFYDDDFPGGPVSMVYHSTPLPYPTGKLLTTNLIQVFSPERGTIDYNRSTGTAELNYPFAEHTSILDRRGNSFANHFARRAGGVPIVSRLAGFGSASTYHGLGGVVINQAADLNGAVRGYDNLYVVDGAFMPGEVGLVNPSLTIAATAERTMDRFVATH
;
A
#
# COMPACT_ATOMS: atom_id res chain seq x y z
N MET A 1 -15.77 -8.09 14.75
CA MET A 1 -14.78 -8.11 13.63
C MET A 1 -14.09 -9.47 13.57
N HIS A 2 -13.44 -9.82 12.44
CA HIS A 2 -12.73 -11.10 12.33
C HIS A 2 -11.30 -10.86 11.84
N GLU A 3 -10.33 -11.45 12.53
CA GLU A 3 -8.90 -11.42 12.16
C GLU A 3 -8.48 -12.83 11.73
N VAL A 4 -8.21 -13.01 10.44
CA VAL A 4 -7.68 -14.28 9.92
C VAL A 4 -6.23 -14.43 10.36
N PHE A 5 -5.88 -15.59 10.91
CA PHE A 5 -4.53 -15.89 11.38
C PHE A 5 -3.96 -17.22 10.87
N GLU A 6 -4.78 -18.07 10.26
CA GLU A 6 -4.36 -19.35 9.72
C GLU A 6 -5.14 -19.72 8.46
N ILE A 7 -4.41 -20.16 7.44
CA ILE A 7 -4.94 -20.76 6.22
C ILE A 7 -4.17 -22.05 5.99
N ARG A 8 -4.87 -23.17 5.82
CA ARG A 8 -4.28 -24.47 5.49
C ARG A 8 -5.04 -25.14 4.36
N PRO A 9 -4.38 -25.91 3.47
CA PRO A 9 -5.08 -26.76 2.52
C PRO A 9 -5.94 -27.79 3.28
N ARG A 10 -7.03 -28.18 2.68
CA ARG A 10 -7.77 -29.39 3.13
C ARG A 10 -6.94 -30.64 2.88
N GLY A 11 -7.11 -31.64 3.72
CA GLY A 11 -6.35 -32.90 3.60
C GLY A 11 -6.77 -33.77 2.41
N ASN A 12 -8.06 -33.81 2.07
CA ASN A 12 -8.64 -34.85 1.21
C ASN A 12 -9.34 -34.30 -0.06
N ARG A 13 -9.44 -32.99 -0.22
CA ARG A 13 -10.09 -32.34 -1.37
C ARG A 13 -9.53 -30.94 -1.61
N PRO A 14 -9.69 -30.37 -2.80
CA PRO A 14 -9.28 -28.97 -3.05
C PRO A 14 -9.94 -27.99 -2.09
N GLY A 15 -9.27 -26.89 -1.80
CA GLY A 15 -9.75 -25.82 -0.93
C GLY A 15 -8.96 -25.69 0.37
N PHE A 16 -9.48 -24.90 1.28
CA PHE A 16 -8.77 -24.49 2.49
C PHE A 16 -9.64 -24.53 3.74
N VAL A 17 -8.98 -24.72 4.87
CA VAL A 17 -9.51 -24.44 6.20
C VAL A 17 -8.92 -23.11 6.63
N VAL A 18 -9.79 -22.14 6.91
CA VAL A 18 -9.44 -20.79 7.34
C VAL A 18 -9.86 -20.61 8.80
N LYS A 19 -8.94 -20.13 9.65
CA LYS A 19 -9.26 -19.78 11.03
C LYS A 19 -9.12 -18.29 11.28
N ALA A 20 -10.11 -17.74 11.97
CA ALA A 20 -10.13 -16.35 12.39
C ALA A 20 -10.47 -16.22 13.87
N ARG A 21 -9.91 -15.17 14.48
CA ARG A 21 -10.38 -14.68 15.78
C ARG A 21 -11.56 -13.76 15.54
N GLU A 22 -12.69 -14.03 16.16
CA GLU A 22 -13.72 -13.02 16.34
C GLU A 22 -13.28 -12.11 17.47
N ILE A 23 -13.15 -10.81 17.19
CA ILE A 23 -12.66 -9.82 18.14
C ILE A 23 -13.72 -8.76 18.42
N ASP A 24 -13.80 -8.33 19.69
CA ASP A 24 -14.66 -7.22 20.11
C ASP A 24 -14.03 -5.84 19.82
N TYR A 25 -14.70 -4.77 20.21
CA TYR A 25 -14.20 -3.39 20.03
C TYR A 25 -12.99 -3.05 20.91
N GLN A 26 -12.68 -3.86 21.91
CA GLN A 26 -11.48 -3.75 22.73
C GLN A 26 -10.35 -4.67 22.23
N HIS A 27 -10.47 -5.22 21.03
CA HIS A 27 -9.53 -6.16 20.41
C HIS A 27 -9.31 -7.46 21.19
N ARG A 28 -10.26 -7.86 22.05
CA ARG A 28 -10.19 -9.13 22.77
C ARG A 28 -10.80 -10.25 21.93
N THR A 29 -10.16 -11.40 21.91
CA THR A 29 -10.70 -12.58 21.25
C THR A 29 -11.95 -13.07 21.98
N VAL A 30 -13.09 -13.09 21.28
CA VAL A 30 -14.36 -13.63 21.76
C VAL A 30 -14.40 -15.13 21.56
N ARG A 31 -14.07 -15.57 20.34
CA ARG A 31 -13.99 -17.00 19.96
C ARG A 31 -13.13 -17.20 18.74
N ILE A 32 -12.76 -18.44 18.48
CA ILE A 32 -12.16 -18.88 17.22
C ILE A 32 -13.26 -19.37 16.28
N VAL A 33 -13.26 -18.86 15.06
CA VAL A 33 -14.14 -19.28 13.96
C VAL A 33 -13.31 -20.08 12.98
N THR A 34 -13.85 -21.18 12.50
CA THR A 34 -13.25 -22.01 11.45
C THR A 34 -14.20 -22.08 10.27
N ALA A 35 -13.70 -21.79 9.08
CA ALA A 35 -14.43 -21.90 7.82
C ALA A 35 -13.74 -22.93 6.91
N ASP A 36 -14.53 -23.78 6.29
CA ASP A 36 -14.10 -24.73 5.28
C ASP A 36 -14.56 -24.20 3.91
N VAL A 37 -13.62 -23.81 3.05
CA VAL A 37 -13.88 -23.03 1.83
C VAL A 37 -13.17 -23.61 0.62
N ASP A 38 -13.78 -23.51 -0.57
CA ASP A 38 -13.19 -24.01 -1.80
C ASP A 38 -12.14 -23.03 -2.37
N TYR A 39 -12.36 -21.74 -2.18
CA TYR A 39 -11.51 -20.66 -2.68
C TYR A 39 -11.23 -19.64 -1.59
N VAL A 40 -10.04 -19.01 -1.67
CA VAL A 40 -9.65 -17.90 -0.80
C VAL A 40 -9.17 -16.73 -1.65
N PHE A 41 -9.77 -15.56 -1.47
CA PHE A 41 -9.36 -14.31 -2.06
C PHE A 41 -8.79 -13.40 -0.97
N LEU A 42 -7.51 -13.03 -1.12
CA LEU A 42 -6.79 -12.23 -0.15
C LEU A 42 -6.93 -10.75 -0.50
N GLY A 43 -7.56 -9.99 0.38
CA GLY A 43 -7.85 -8.57 0.25
C GLY A 43 -7.52 -7.76 1.52
N ALA A 44 -6.56 -8.22 2.34
CA ALA A 44 -6.22 -7.59 3.62
C ALA A 44 -5.22 -6.41 3.49
N GLY A 45 -4.88 -6.02 2.27
CA GLY A 45 -3.89 -5.00 1.95
C GLY A 45 -2.45 -5.56 1.91
N SER A 46 -1.56 -4.80 1.26
CA SER A 46 -0.20 -5.26 0.93
C SER A 46 0.51 -5.93 2.11
N PHE A 47 0.60 -5.23 3.24
CA PHE A 47 1.34 -5.74 4.39
C PHE A 47 0.66 -6.95 5.05
N HIS A 48 -0.65 -6.88 5.31
CA HIS A 48 -1.33 -7.95 6.06
C HIS A 48 -1.55 -9.21 5.23
N THR A 49 -1.88 -9.09 3.94
CA THR A 49 -1.93 -10.23 3.01
C THR A 49 -0.58 -10.93 2.93
N THR A 50 0.49 -10.17 2.75
CA THR A 50 1.85 -10.72 2.66
C THR A 50 2.27 -11.35 3.98
N ARG A 51 2.04 -10.68 5.11
CA ARG A 51 2.32 -11.20 6.45
C ARG A 51 1.65 -12.55 6.67
N LEU A 52 0.37 -12.66 6.36
CA LEU A 52 -0.39 -13.90 6.53
C LEU A 52 0.24 -15.06 5.74
N LEU A 53 0.66 -14.83 4.50
CA LEU A 53 1.30 -15.84 3.66
C LEU A 53 2.72 -16.17 4.11
N VAL A 54 3.52 -15.18 4.48
CA VAL A 54 4.89 -15.37 5.01
C VAL A 54 4.84 -16.22 6.28
N GLU A 55 3.94 -15.89 7.20
CA GLU A 55 3.75 -16.66 8.44
C GLU A 55 3.23 -18.08 8.16
N ALA A 56 2.27 -18.22 7.24
CA ALA A 56 1.73 -19.53 6.86
C ALA A 56 2.81 -20.43 6.25
N ARG A 57 3.70 -19.89 5.40
CA ARG A 57 4.85 -20.62 4.86
C ARG A 57 5.81 -21.05 5.97
N ALA A 58 6.22 -20.11 6.83
CA ALA A 58 7.19 -20.36 7.89
C ALA A 58 6.69 -21.38 8.92
N LYS A 59 5.40 -21.39 9.22
CA LYS A 59 4.74 -22.34 10.14
C LYS A 59 4.38 -23.69 9.47
N GLY A 60 4.70 -23.87 8.18
CA GLY A 60 4.37 -25.08 7.42
C GLY A 60 2.87 -25.26 7.11
N HIS A 61 2.07 -24.22 7.24
CA HIS A 61 0.65 -24.25 6.91
C HIS A 61 0.42 -24.25 5.40
N LEU A 62 1.24 -23.50 4.67
CA LEU A 62 1.23 -23.42 3.20
C LEU A 62 2.64 -23.68 2.64
N PRO A 63 3.14 -24.94 2.71
CA PRO A 63 4.53 -25.24 2.37
C PRO A 63 4.88 -25.11 0.87
N LYS A 64 3.88 -25.11 -0.02
CA LYS A 64 4.10 -24.97 -1.48
C LYS A 64 4.20 -23.54 -1.96
N LEU A 65 4.05 -22.54 -1.07
CA LEU A 65 4.19 -21.13 -1.45
C LEU A 65 5.56 -20.85 -2.04
N SER A 66 5.57 -20.06 -3.10
CA SER A 66 6.81 -19.58 -3.74
C SER A 66 7.74 -18.90 -2.73
N GLY A 67 9.06 -19.08 -2.90
CA GLY A 67 10.07 -18.32 -2.17
C GLY A 67 9.99 -16.80 -2.39
N LYS A 68 9.27 -16.37 -3.43
CA LYS A 68 9.04 -14.97 -3.78
C LYS A 68 7.94 -14.28 -2.96
N ILE A 69 7.22 -15.01 -2.12
CA ILE A 69 6.30 -14.41 -1.15
C ILE A 69 7.11 -13.59 -0.14
N GLY A 70 6.78 -12.33 0.00
CA GLY A 70 7.45 -11.35 0.84
C GLY A 70 8.30 -10.34 0.05
N ASP A 71 8.73 -10.67 -1.17
CA ASP A 71 9.59 -9.81 -1.98
C ASP A 71 8.82 -8.63 -2.61
N GLY A 72 9.53 -7.52 -2.83
CA GLY A 72 9.08 -6.42 -3.68
C GLY A 72 8.12 -5.43 -3.01
N PHE A 73 8.11 -5.35 -1.69
CA PHE A 73 7.37 -4.27 -1.00
C PHE A 73 7.93 -2.90 -1.39
N GLY A 74 7.04 -1.96 -1.70
CA GLY A 74 7.38 -0.57 -2.03
C GLY A 74 6.40 0.42 -1.43
N ALA A 75 6.86 1.64 -1.23
CA ALA A 75 6.09 2.73 -0.61
C ALA A 75 5.42 3.67 -1.62
N ASN A 76 5.37 3.30 -2.90
CA ASN A 76 4.77 4.08 -3.99
C ASN A 76 5.31 5.52 -4.14
N GLY A 77 6.46 5.82 -3.52
CA GLY A 77 7.13 7.13 -3.62
C GLY A 77 6.40 8.29 -2.96
N ASP A 78 5.54 8.03 -2.00
CA ASP A 78 4.73 9.04 -1.32
C ASP A 78 5.58 10.01 -0.49
N PHE A 79 5.36 11.31 -0.70
CA PHE A 79 5.98 12.39 0.04
C PHE A 79 4.95 13.45 0.42
N LEU A 80 4.61 13.51 1.69
CA LEU A 80 3.68 14.51 2.20
C LEU A 80 4.37 15.85 2.42
N THR A 81 3.73 16.91 1.98
CA THR A 81 4.15 18.28 2.22
C THR A 81 2.93 19.18 2.44
N ALA A 82 3.18 20.35 2.95
CA ALA A 82 2.19 21.40 3.05
C ALA A 82 2.75 22.70 2.49
N ARG A 83 1.89 23.68 2.24
CA ARG A 83 2.26 25.03 1.81
C ARG A 83 1.47 26.03 2.61
N THR A 84 2.14 27.04 3.13
CA THR A 84 1.57 28.12 3.95
C THR A 84 1.82 29.49 3.31
N GLY A 85 1.22 30.55 3.87
CA GLY A 85 1.40 31.92 3.36
C GLY A 85 0.91 32.05 1.93
N LEU A 86 -0.27 31.55 1.65
CA LEU A 86 -0.83 31.48 0.30
C LEU A 86 -1.29 32.88 -0.17
N THR A 87 -1.09 33.17 -1.45
CA THR A 87 -1.57 34.40 -2.09
C THR A 87 -3.08 34.34 -2.35
N ASP A 88 -3.56 33.16 -2.70
CA ASP A 88 -4.96 32.92 -3.03
C ASP A 88 -5.71 32.30 -1.86
N ASP A 89 -7.00 32.60 -1.77
CA ASP A 89 -7.90 31.99 -0.79
C ASP A 89 -8.56 30.76 -1.40
N TYR A 90 -8.18 29.60 -0.89
CA TYR A 90 -8.75 28.32 -1.32
C TYR A 90 -10.08 27.98 -0.63
N GLY A 91 -10.61 28.91 0.16
CA GLY A 91 -11.91 28.79 0.84
C GLY A 91 -11.86 27.97 2.14
N PRO A 92 -12.93 28.06 2.92
CA PRO A 92 -13.01 27.38 4.23
C PRO A 92 -13.35 25.89 4.10
N VAL A 93 -14.01 25.49 3.03
CA VAL A 93 -14.38 24.10 2.76
C VAL A 93 -13.48 23.60 1.66
N GLN A 94 -12.62 22.73 2.05
CA GLN A 94 -11.71 22.11 1.13
C GLN A 94 -12.28 20.72 0.79
N GLY A 95 -13.14 20.63 -0.19
CA GLY A 95 -13.81 19.45 -0.73
C GLY A 95 -13.24 18.07 -0.46
N GLY A 96 -13.41 17.14 -1.36
CA GLY A 96 -12.96 15.75 -1.22
C GLY A 96 -11.44 15.57 -1.19
N PRO A 97 -10.94 14.35 -1.00
CA PRO A 97 -9.53 14.04 -0.71
C PRO A 97 -8.54 14.28 -1.86
N GLY A 98 -8.90 14.97 -2.90
CA GLY A 98 -8.00 15.32 -4.00
C GLY A 98 -8.71 16.20 -5.02
N TYR A 99 -8.24 17.44 -5.19
CA TYR A 99 -8.87 18.38 -6.09
C TYR A 99 -8.29 18.41 -7.48
N GLY A 100 -7.02 18.16 -7.58
CA GLY A 100 -6.31 18.23 -8.84
C GLY A 100 -5.03 17.45 -8.76
N ARG A 101 -4.59 16.99 -9.92
CA ARG A 101 -3.34 16.30 -10.08
C ARG A 101 -2.46 17.09 -11.03
N PHE A 102 -1.22 17.27 -10.65
CA PHE A 102 -0.14 17.78 -11.49
C PHE A 102 0.80 16.63 -11.80
N TYR A 103 1.23 16.57 -13.04
CA TYR A 103 2.20 15.58 -13.50
C TYR A 103 3.25 16.30 -14.35
N ASP A 104 4.51 16.06 -14.06
CA ASP A 104 5.65 16.64 -14.77
C ASP A 104 6.61 15.51 -15.15
N ASP A 105 6.60 15.13 -16.42
CA ASP A 105 7.45 14.10 -16.99
C ASP A 105 8.90 14.52 -17.09
N ASP A 106 9.13 15.82 -17.32
CA ASP A 106 10.42 16.41 -17.61
C ASP A 106 11.09 17.03 -16.38
N PHE A 107 10.51 16.81 -15.18
CA PHE A 107 11.09 17.36 -13.96
C PHE A 107 12.51 16.84 -13.72
N PRO A 108 13.47 17.73 -13.38
CA PRO A 108 14.86 17.35 -13.17
C PRO A 108 15.04 16.19 -12.18
N GLY A 109 15.66 15.11 -12.64
CA GLY A 109 15.84 13.88 -11.88
C GLY A 109 14.74 12.83 -12.08
N GLY A 110 13.84 13.05 -13.03
CA GLY A 110 12.79 12.14 -13.47
C GLY A 110 11.37 12.60 -13.13
N PRO A 111 10.35 11.91 -13.61
CA PRO A 111 8.96 12.34 -13.48
C PRO A 111 8.51 12.46 -12.03
N VAL A 112 7.61 13.40 -11.77
CA VAL A 112 7.01 13.68 -10.47
C VAL A 112 5.53 13.93 -10.65
N SER A 113 4.73 13.52 -9.71
CA SER A 113 3.35 13.96 -9.64
C SER A 113 3.01 14.56 -8.28
N MET A 114 1.95 15.33 -8.25
CA MET A 114 1.42 15.91 -7.03
C MET A 114 -0.09 15.86 -7.05
N VAL A 115 -0.67 15.33 -5.99
CA VAL A 115 -2.09 15.47 -5.70
C VAL A 115 -2.24 16.60 -4.68
N TYR A 116 -3.07 17.57 -5.03
CA TYR A 116 -3.45 18.63 -4.14
C TYR A 116 -4.56 18.13 -3.21
N HIS A 117 -4.30 18.13 -1.91
CA HIS A 117 -5.27 17.75 -0.90
C HIS A 117 -5.77 18.96 -0.14
N SER A 118 -7.05 18.92 0.24
CA SER A 118 -7.58 19.80 1.25
C SER A 118 -6.93 19.51 2.59
N THR A 119 -6.83 20.54 3.42
CA THR A 119 -6.46 20.35 4.82
C THR A 119 -7.65 19.78 5.58
N PRO A 120 -7.44 18.71 6.38
CA PRO A 120 -8.50 18.20 7.26
C PRO A 120 -8.75 19.11 8.48
N LEU A 121 -8.13 20.28 8.52
CA LEU A 121 -8.25 21.21 9.63
C LEU A 121 -9.53 22.04 9.49
N PRO A 122 -10.34 22.16 10.53
CA PRO A 122 -11.48 23.07 10.52
C PRO A 122 -10.99 24.51 10.43
N TYR A 123 -11.73 25.29 9.69
CA TYR A 123 -11.72 26.75 9.48
C TYR A 123 -10.66 27.58 10.24
N PRO A 124 -10.14 28.66 9.68
CA PRO A 124 -10.17 29.16 8.29
C PRO A 124 -8.82 28.92 7.59
N THR A 125 -8.64 27.79 6.97
CA THR A 125 -7.34 27.38 6.47
C THR A 125 -7.03 27.72 5.02
N GLY A 126 -8.02 28.25 4.27
CA GLY A 126 -7.89 28.50 2.84
C GLY A 126 -6.74 29.40 2.41
N LYS A 127 -6.34 30.37 3.25
CA LYS A 127 -5.14 31.19 3.04
C LYS A 127 -3.92 30.72 3.85
N LEU A 128 -4.13 29.90 4.86
CA LEU A 128 -3.09 29.54 5.81
C LEU A 128 -2.31 28.32 5.41
N LEU A 129 -3.00 27.29 4.95
CA LEU A 129 -2.38 25.99 4.74
C LEU A 129 -3.08 25.17 3.66
N THR A 130 -2.30 24.53 2.80
CA THR A 130 -2.74 23.44 1.94
C THR A 130 -1.84 22.25 2.14
N THR A 131 -2.38 21.05 1.98
CA THR A 131 -1.59 19.81 2.01
C THR A 131 -1.44 19.24 0.60
N ASN A 132 -0.32 18.60 0.34
CA ASN A 132 -0.03 18.00 -0.94
C ASN A 132 0.61 16.62 -0.74
N LEU A 133 0.19 15.67 -1.54
CA LEU A 133 0.89 14.40 -1.71
C LEU A 133 1.70 14.47 -3.00
N ILE A 134 3.01 14.54 -2.87
CA ILE A 134 3.94 14.44 -3.98
C ILE A 134 4.33 12.96 -4.11
N GLN A 135 4.40 12.47 -5.34
CA GLN A 135 4.88 11.12 -5.62
C GLN A 135 6.09 11.23 -6.54
N VAL A 136 7.18 10.61 -6.11
CA VAL A 136 8.43 10.54 -6.86
C VAL A 136 8.82 9.08 -7.06
N PHE A 137 9.35 8.76 -8.23
CA PHE A 137 9.84 7.41 -8.47
C PHE A 137 10.94 7.06 -7.46
N SER A 138 10.76 5.93 -6.78
CA SER A 138 11.77 5.33 -5.89
C SER A 138 12.00 3.88 -6.30
N PRO A 139 13.22 3.50 -6.69
CA PRO A 139 13.54 2.13 -7.06
C PRO A 139 13.62 1.19 -5.85
N GLU A 140 13.60 1.75 -4.64
CA GLU A 140 13.79 0.99 -3.41
C GLU A 140 12.67 -0.02 -3.20
N ARG A 141 13.06 -1.25 -2.90
CA ARG A 141 12.13 -2.34 -2.59
C ARG A 141 12.60 -3.04 -1.32
N GLY A 142 11.64 -3.39 -0.48
CA GLY A 142 11.85 -4.16 0.73
C GLY A 142 11.33 -5.58 0.64
N THR A 143 11.50 -6.29 1.73
CA THR A 143 10.96 -7.64 1.93
C THR A 143 10.14 -7.70 3.22
N ILE A 144 9.19 -8.61 3.24
CA ILE A 144 8.46 -8.98 4.46
C ILE A 144 8.87 -10.40 4.79
N ASP A 145 9.63 -10.57 5.86
CA ASP A 145 10.26 -11.82 6.24
C ASP A 145 9.80 -12.30 7.61
N TYR A 146 9.78 -13.63 7.80
CA TYR A 146 9.43 -14.21 9.08
C TYR A 146 10.58 -14.12 10.08
N ASN A 147 10.39 -13.37 11.14
CA ASN A 147 11.33 -13.31 12.25
C ASN A 147 11.02 -14.46 13.25
N ARG A 148 11.94 -15.44 13.34
CA ARG A 148 11.78 -16.59 14.21
C ARG A 148 11.82 -16.25 15.69
N SER A 149 12.47 -15.16 16.08
CA SER A 149 12.60 -14.73 17.47
C SER A 149 11.32 -14.10 17.99
N THR A 150 10.60 -13.33 17.16
CA THR A 150 9.32 -12.71 17.50
C THR A 150 8.12 -13.58 17.14
N GLY A 151 8.30 -14.56 16.23
CA GLY A 151 7.24 -15.42 15.73
C GLY A 151 6.28 -14.72 14.75
N THR A 152 6.67 -13.57 14.20
CA THR A 152 5.86 -12.73 13.30
C THR A 152 6.62 -12.37 12.03
N ALA A 153 5.90 -11.98 10.98
CA ALA A 153 6.50 -11.39 9.80
C ALA A 153 6.76 -9.89 10.03
N GLU A 154 7.93 -9.44 9.59
CA GLU A 154 8.45 -8.09 9.78
C GLU A 154 8.86 -7.49 8.44
N LEU A 155 8.67 -6.17 8.31
CA LEU A 155 9.10 -5.43 7.13
C LEU A 155 10.58 -5.06 7.26
N ASN A 156 11.38 -5.50 6.30
CA ASN A 156 12.74 -5.03 6.07
C ASN A 156 12.75 -4.13 4.84
N TYR A 157 12.88 -2.81 5.05
CA TYR A 157 12.79 -1.81 4.00
C TYR A 157 13.97 -0.84 4.07
N PRO A 158 14.60 -0.44 2.96
CA PRO A 158 15.71 0.51 2.94
C PRO A 158 15.24 1.95 3.20
N PHE A 159 14.80 2.22 4.43
CA PHE A 159 14.20 3.50 4.81
C PHE A 159 15.13 4.70 4.60
N ALA A 160 16.43 4.56 4.82
CA ALA A 160 17.38 5.66 4.70
C ALA A 160 17.53 6.11 3.24
N GLU A 161 17.70 5.16 2.33
CA GLU A 161 17.84 5.39 0.90
C GLU A 161 16.55 5.96 0.32
N HIS A 162 15.42 5.34 0.64
CA HIS A 162 14.10 5.81 0.23
C HIS A 162 13.86 7.25 0.71
N THR A 163 14.05 7.53 2.00
CA THR A 163 13.92 8.88 2.57
C THR A 163 14.82 9.90 1.88
N SER A 164 16.06 9.52 1.58
CA SER A 164 17.01 10.41 0.86
C SER A 164 16.48 10.80 -0.53
N ILE A 165 15.87 9.86 -1.26
CA ILE A 165 15.25 10.13 -2.56
C ILE A 165 14.05 11.07 -2.41
N LEU A 166 13.15 10.78 -1.47
CA LEU A 166 11.97 11.58 -1.21
C LEU A 166 12.33 13.01 -0.79
N ASP A 167 13.25 13.16 0.15
CA ASP A 167 13.68 14.47 0.64
C ASP A 167 14.28 15.31 -0.48
N ARG A 168 15.17 14.75 -1.27
CA ARG A 168 15.83 15.48 -2.36
C ARG A 168 14.85 15.88 -3.46
N ARG A 169 14.08 14.93 -3.96
CA ARG A 169 13.18 15.15 -5.11
C ARG A 169 11.88 15.81 -4.72
N GLY A 170 11.25 15.35 -3.64
CA GLY A 170 9.98 15.89 -3.15
C GLY A 170 10.12 17.35 -2.71
N ASN A 171 11.19 17.69 -1.97
CA ASN A 171 11.46 19.10 -1.59
C ASN A 171 11.80 19.95 -2.81
N SER A 172 12.54 19.43 -3.78
CA SER A 172 12.84 20.16 -5.01
C SER A 172 11.57 20.53 -5.76
N PHE A 173 10.64 19.57 -5.89
CA PHE A 173 9.36 19.80 -6.54
C PHE A 173 8.45 20.74 -5.72
N ALA A 174 8.37 20.56 -4.40
CA ALA A 174 7.59 21.43 -3.52
C ALA A 174 8.02 22.89 -3.64
N ASN A 175 9.33 23.16 -3.67
CA ASN A 175 9.90 24.48 -3.89
C ASN A 175 9.60 25.01 -5.31
N HIS A 176 9.72 24.17 -6.32
CA HIS A 176 9.40 24.54 -7.71
C HIS A 176 7.93 24.96 -7.84
N PHE A 177 7.04 24.17 -7.28
CA PHE A 177 5.61 24.45 -7.27
C PHE A 177 5.28 25.75 -6.52
N ALA A 178 5.84 25.94 -5.32
CA ALA A 178 5.59 27.14 -4.52
C ALA A 178 6.06 28.44 -5.21
N ARG A 179 7.17 28.42 -5.96
CA ARG A 179 7.61 29.58 -6.75
C ARG A 179 6.60 29.99 -7.83
N ARG A 180 5.77 29.09 -8.34
CA ARG A 180 4.78 29.37 -9.38
C ARG A 180 3.39 29.64 -8.82
N ALA A 181 3.01 28.93 -7.78
CA ALA A 181 1.68 28.97 -7.18
C ALA A 181 1.62 29.82 -5.89
N GLY A 182 2.70 30.50 -5.53
CA GLY A 182 2.79 31.29 -4.31
C GLY A 182 2.92 30.45 -3.02
N GLY A 183 3.18 31.11 -1.92
CA GLY A 183 3.35 30.50 -0.61
C GLY A 183 4.73 29.91 -0.36
N VAL A 184 4.90 29.32 0.83
CA VAL A 184 6.14 28.71 1.31
C VAL A 184 5.88 27.23 1.58
N PRO A 185 6.68 26.30 1.02
CA PRO A 185 6.50 24.90 1.29
C PRO A 185 6.94 24.56 2.72
N ILE A 186 6.17 23.73 3.39
CA ILE A 186 6.51 23.14 4.68
C ILE A 186 6.85 21.68 4.40
N VAL A 187 8.10 21.32 4.62
CA VAL A 187 8.57 19.96 4.41
C VAL A 187 8.02 19.01 5.48
N SER A 188 7.82 17.76 5.14
CA SER A 188 7.16 16.75 5.97
C SER A 188 7.80 16.58 7.37
N ARG A 189 9.11 16.77 7.51
CA ARG A 189 9.82 16.71 8.79
C ARG A 189 9.35 17.77 9.80
N LEU A 190 8.97 18.95 9.32
CA LEU A 190 8.45 20.03 10.16
C LEU A 190 7.00 19.82 10.56
N ALA A 191 6.25 19.03 9.78
CA ALA A 191 4.86 18.72 10.06
C ALA A 191 4.67 17.50 10.99
N GLY A 192 5.76 16.90 11.49
CA GLY A 192 5.71 15.70 12.34
C GLY A 192 5.45 14.41 11.57
N PHE A 193 5.31 14.45 10.25
CA PHE A 193 5.23 13.29 9.39
C PHE A 193 6.64 12.94 8.94
N GLY A 194 7.13 11.75 9.29
CA GLY A 194 8.41 11.27 8.78
C GLY A 194 8.38 11.15 7.25
N SER A 195 9.51 11.46 6.60
CA SER A 195 9.64 11.35 5.13
C SER A 195 9.48 9.91 4.59
N ALA A 196 9.46 8.92 5.46
CA ALA A 196 9.26 7.51 5.12
C ALA A 196 7.81 7.02 5.32
N SER A 197 6.85 7.91 5.46
CA SER A 197 5.44 7.53 5.58
C SER A 197 4.84 7.23 4.21
N THR A 198 4.06 6.16 4.12
CA THR A 198 3.24 5.86 2.95
C THR A 198 1.82 5.48 3.35
N TYR A 199 0.85 5.91 2.54
CA TYR A 199 -0.53 5.39 2.59
C TYR A 199 -0.75 4.29 1.54
N HIS A 200 0.23 4.07 0.69
CA HIS A 200 0.13 3.29 -0.53
C HIS A 200 1.16 2.16 -0.56
N GLY A 201 1.30 1.42 0.56
CA GLY A 201 2.16 0.24 0.60
C GLY A 201 1.71 -0.81 -0.42
N LEU A 202 2.63 -1.28 -1.27
CA LEU A 202 2.38 -2.17 -2.39
C LEU A 202 3.40 -3.31 -2.42
N GLY A 203 3.04 -4.44 -3.05
CA GLY A 203 3.96 -5.57 -3.21
C GLY A 203 3.94 -6.57 -2.07
N GLY A 204 4.77 -7.60 -2.18
CA GLY A 204 4.88 -8.74 -1.27
C GLY A 204 4.28 -10.03 -1.84
N VAL A 205 3.31 -9.96 -2.77
CA VAL A 205 2.80 -11.09 -3.55
C VAL A 205 2.76 -10.71 -5.02
N VAL A 206 3.88 -10.22 -5.51
CA VAL A 206 3.99 -9.50 -6.78
C VAL A 206 3.57 -10.34 -7.98
N ILE A 207 2.80 -9.71 -8.86
CA ILE A 207 2.37 -10.25 -10.17
C ILE A 207 3.56 -10.83 -10.94
N ASN A 208 3.34 -11.98 -11.57
CA ASN A 208 4.31 -12.73 -12.35
C ASN A 208 5.56 -13.19 -11.56
N GLN A 209 5.62 -12.98 -10.25
CA GLN A 209 6.67 -13.47 -9.36
C GLN A 209 6.09 -14.47 -8.32
N ALA A 210 5.36 -13.96 -7.34
CA ALA A 210 4.72 -14.76 -6.29
C ALA A 210 3.29 -15.18 -6.63
N ALA A 211 2.62 -14.45 -7.51
CA ALA A 211 1.34 -14.82 -8.12
C ALA A 211 1.48 -14.85 -9.65
N ASP A 212 0.54 -15.48 -10.33
CA ASP A 212 0.45 -15.44 -11.80
C ASP A 212 -0.20 -14.15 -12.30
N LEU A 213 -0.40 -14.03 -13.61
CA LEU A 213 -1.04 -12.84 -14.21
C LEU A 213 -2.52 -12.67 -13.85
N ASN A 214 -3.17 -13.70 -13.33
CA ASN A 214 -4.57 -13.71 -12.96
C ASN A 214 -4.81 -13.69 -11.44
N GLY A 215 -3.76 -13.42 -10.67
CA GLY A 215 -3.85 -13.31 -9.22
C GLY A 215 -3.75 -14.63 -8.46
N ALA A 216 -3.65 -15.79 -9.12
CA ALA A 216 -3.47 -17.07 -8.43
C ALA A 216 -2.07 -17.11 -7.79
N VAL A 217 -2.03 -17.39 -6.49
CA VAL A 217 -0.80 -17.44 -5.70
C VAL A 217 -0.04 -18.73 -6.06
N ARG A 218 1.21 -18.59 -6.51
CA ARG A 218 2.01 -19.73 -6.98
C ARG A 218 2.15 -20.81 -5.91
N GLY A 219 1.80 -22.04 -6.31
CA GLY A 219 1.76 -23.22 -5.47
C GLY A 219 0.39 -23.66 -5.00
N TYR A 220 -0.65 -22.84 -5.25
CA TYR A 220 -2.04 -23.15 -4.87
C TYR A 220 -3.05 -22.60 -5.89
N ASP A 221 -3.83 -23.49 -6.52
CA ASP A 221 -4.74 -23.12 -7.59
C ASP A 221 -5.96 -22.30 -7.12
N ASN A 222 -6.41 -22.51 -5.88
CA ASN A 222 -7.63 -21.91 -5.32
C ASN A 222 -7.34 -20.75 -4.34
N LEU A 223 -6.14 -20.21 -4.37
CA LEU A 223 -5.71 -19.09 -3.51
C LEU A 223 -5.33 -17.89 -4.39
N TYR A 224 -6.02 -16.79 -4.22
CA TYR A 224 -5.86 -15.59 -5.05
C TYR A 224 -5.50 -14.36 -4.21
N VAL A 225 -4.72 -13.44 -4.79
CA VAL A 225 -4.44 -12.12 -4.24
C VAL A 225 -5.13 -11.06 -5.10
N VAL A 226 -5.93 -10.18 -4.44
CA VAL A 226 -6.77 -9.17 -5.11
C VAL A 226 -6.61 -7.78 -4.48
N ASP A 227 -5.45 -7.50 -3.91
CA ASP A 227 -5.15 -6.24 -3.24
C ASP A 227 -3.79 -5.66 -3.63
N GLY A 228 -3.32 -4.65 -2.88
CA GLY A 228 -2.05 -3.99 -3.12
C GLY A 228 -0.82 -4.89 -3.04
N ALA A 229 -0.91 -6.08 -2.42
CA ALA A 229 0.18 -7.05 -2.40
C ALA A 229 0.53 -7.56 -3.81
N PHE A 230 -0.41 -7.55 -4.73
CA PHE A 230 -0.25 -7.98 -6.12
C PHE A 230 0.57 -7.00 -6.97
N MET A 231 0.66 -5.74 -6.56
CA MET A 231 1.36 -4.68 -7.31
C MET A 231 2.88 -4.79 -7.16
N PRO A 232 3.66 -4.28 -8.13
CA PRO A 232 5.14 -4.38 -8.11
C PRO A 232 5.85 -3.34 -7.21
N GLY A 233 5.21 -2.89 -6.13
CA GLY A 233 5.76 -1.92 -5.18
C GLY A 233 5.59 -0.46 -5.59
N GLU A 234 5.15 -0.19 -6.81
CA GLU A 234 4.85 1.13 -7.35
C GLU A 234 3.89 1.02 -8.54
N VAL A 235 3.06 2.03 -8.76
CA VAL A 235 2.05 2.03 -9.84
C VAL A 235 2.12 3.30 -10.71
N GLY A 236 3.32 3.86 -10.89
CA GLY A 236 3.55 4.96 -11.84
C GLY A 236 3.12 6.33 -11.32
N LEU A 237 3.51 6.68 -10.11
CA LEU A 237 3.30 8.01 -9.49
C LEU A 237 1.81 8.37 -9.34
N VAL A 238 0.97 7.39 -9.06
CA VAL A 238 -0.47 7.56 -8.84
C VAL A 238 -0.91 6.90 -7.54
N ASN A 239 -2.05 7.36 -7.01
CA ASN A 239 -2.74 6.64 -5.93
C ASN A 239 -3.18 5.28 -6.47
N PRO A 240 -2.90 4.17 -5.79
CA PRO A 240 -3.00 2.84 -6.40
C PRO A 240 -4.41 2.25 -6.42
N SER A 241 -5.39 2.86 -5.75
CA SER A 241 -6.72 2.27 -5.54
C SER A 241 -7.42 1.87 -6.85
N LEU A 242 -7.36 2.72 -7.88
CA LEU A 242 -7.96 2.40 -9.17
C LEU A 242 -7.24 1.24 -9.86
N THR A 243 -5.91 1.22 -9.83
CA THR A 243 -5.10 0.13 -10.41
C THR A 243 -5.35 -1.18 -9.68
N ILE A 244 -5.44 -1.15 -8.33
CA ILE A 244 -5.77 -2.32 -7.52
C ILE A 244 -7.17 -2.82 -7.87
N ALA A 245 -8.17 -1.94 -7.90
CA ALA A 245 -9.54 -2.32 -8.24
C ALA A 245 -9.63 -2.93 -9.65
N ALA A 246 -9.02 -2.30 -10.64
CA ALA A 246 -9.03 -2.81 -12.03
C ALA A 246 -8.36 -4.19 -12.16
N THR A 247 -7.28 -4.44 -11.40
CA THR A 247 -6.63 -5.76 -11.41
C THR A 247 -7.43 -6.80 -10.64
N ALA A 248 -8.10 -6.41 -9.56
CA ALA A 248 -9.01 -7.28 -8.81
C ALA A 248 -10.21 -7.68 -9.69
N GLU A 249 -10.88 -6.72 -10.35
CA GLU A 249 -11.96 -6.97 -11.33
C GLU A 249 -11.50 -7.95 -12.41
N ARG A 250 -10.37 -7.70 -13.05
CA ARG A 250 -9.83 -8.60 -14.05
C ARG A 250 -9.61 -10.03 -13.53
N THR A 251 -9.13 -10.16 -12.30
CA THR A 251 -8.96 -11.47 -11.65
C THR A 251 -10.30 -12.15 -11.45
N MET A 252 -11.30 -11.41 -10.95
CA MET A 252 -12.66 -11.96 -10.73
C MET A 252 -13.38 -12.31 -12.02
N ASP A 253 -13.30 -11.48 -13.06
CA ASP A 253 -13.87 -11.78 -14.38
C ASP A 253 -13.33 -13.10 -14.94
N ARG A 254 -12.02 -13.29 -14.84
CA ARG A 254 -11.39 -14.55 -15.29
C ARG A 254 -11.78 -15.73 -14.42
N PHE A 255 -11.84 -15.55 -13.11
CA PHE A 255 -12.29 -16.58 -12.19
C PHE A 255 -13.72 -17.04 -12.53
N VAL A 256 -14.67 -16.11 -12.66
CA VAL A 256 -16.06 -16.41 -12.99
C VAL A 256 -16.20 -17.07 -14.37
N ALA A 257 -15.37 -16.69 -15.34
CA ALA A 257 -15.41 -17.29 -16.68
C ALA A 257 -14.87 -18.73 -16.72
N THR A 258 -14.15 -19.19 -15.68
CA THR A 258 -13.52 -20.53 -15.65
C THR A 258 -14.11 -21.47 -14.60
N HIS A 259 -14.97 -20.99 -13.75
CA HIS A 259 -15.64 -21.74 -12.66
C HIS A 259 -17.15 -21.58 -12.65
#